data_550923b66abf1459c601332374452b4b
#
_entry.id   550923b66abf1459c601332374452b4b
#
_cell.length_a   1.000
_cell.length_b   1.000
_cell.length_c   1.000
_cell.angle_alpha   90.00
_cell.angle_beta   90.00
_cell.angle_gamma   90.00
#
_symmetry.space_group_name_H-M   'P 1'
#
loop_
_entity.id
_entity.type
_entity.pdbx_description
1 polymer ?
#
loop_
_entity_poly.entity_id
_entity_poly.type
_entity_poly.pdbx_seq_one_letter_code
_entity_poly.pdbx_strand_id
1 'polypeptide(L)'
;MGNISYKPLIDDMTWSYSRIEAFNDCPYRFFLKYIKKYSETDKFYSSYGSFIHKLLERYYKGELKKEEMLTTFLMDFSKEVRGVRPKEPTVQKYIDAGCDYLKSFRPFPYKMIDVEKKVVFAIGDYRFIGYIDYLGVDGEGNLYIIDNKSRNLKPRSNREKPTVKDMELDSMLKQLYIYSVAIEQEYGVLPKALCFNCFRNGVFIKEQFDKQKYEESKQWAIDSIKKIEQTEDFEANREFFSCYYICGVNEHCKYDIEAREERRRH
;
A
#
# COMPACT_ATOMS: atom_id res chain seq x y z
N MET A 1 10.40 7.74 36.52
CA MET A 1 9.13 7.74 35.78
C MET A 1 8.95 6.29 35.32
N GLY A 2 7.85 5.60 35.75
CA GLY A 2 7.64 4.21 35.38
C GLY A 2 7.51 4.11 33.86
N ASN A 3 8.19 3.13 33.24
CA ASN A 3 8.03 2.83 31.82
C ASN A 3 6.57 2.48 31.56
N ILE A 4 5.89 3.30 30.78
CA ILE A 4 4.52 3.01 30.33
C ILE A 4 4.64 1.85 29.33
N SER A 5 4.17 0.67 29.73
CA SER A 5 4.09 -0.47 28.80
C SER A 5 2.94 -0.25 27.84
N TYR A 6 3.23 -0.27 26.52
CA TYR A 6 2.23 -0.23 25.46
C TYR A 6 1.74 -1.63 25.04
N LYS A 7 2.26 -2.67 25.70
CA LYS A 7 1.96 -4.07 25.39
C LYS A 7 0.45 -4.37 25.32
N PRO A 8 -0.41 -3.95 26.26
CA PRO A 8 -1.84 -4.27 26.16
C PRO A 8 -2.51 -3.70 24.92
N LEU A 9 -2.04 -2.52 24.42
CA LEU A 9 -2.58 -1.92 23.18
C LEU A 9 -2.13 -2.67 21.93
N ILE A 10 -0.97 -3.30 21.99
CA ILE A 10 -0.40 -4.09 20.88
C ILE A 10 -1.04 -5.47 20.87
N ASP A 11 -1.22 -6.11 22.02
CA ASP A 11 -1.81 -7.44 22.17
C ASP A 11 -3.29 -7.48 21.66
N ASP A 12 -4.05 -6.39 21.82
CA ASP A 12 -5.45 -6.26 21.33
C ASP A 12 -5.55 -5.73 19.89
N MET A 13 -4.43 -5.62 19.20
CA MET A 13 -4.41 -4.97 17.88
C MET A 13 -4.92 -5.89 16.78
N THR A 14 -5.87 -5.40 15.96
CA THR A 14 -6.15 -6.02 14.66
C THR A 14 -5.09 -5.59 13.66
N TRP A 15 -4.37 -6.54 13.10
CA TRP A 15 -3.23 -6.31 12.23
C TRP A 15 -3.63 -5.98 10.79
N SER A 16 -2.74 -5.38 10.04
CA SER A 16 -2.83 -5.23 8.59
C SER A 16 -1.41 -5.18 8.02
N TYR A 17 -1.27 -5.49 6.72
CA TYR A 17 0.01 -5.36 6.06
C TYR A 17 0.61 -3.95 6.27
N SER A 18 -0.19 -2.90 6.09
CA SER A 18 0.27 -1.52 6.24
C SER A 18 0.70 -1.15 7.66
N ARG A 19 0.17 -1.81 8.70
CA ARG A 19 0.64 -1.61 10.08
C ARG A 19 2.02 -2.21 10.29
N ILE A 20 2.23 -3.43 9.80
CA ILE A 20 3.53 -4.11 9.86
C ILE A 20 4.56 -3.34 9.03
N GLU A 21 4.20 -2.91 7.81
CA GLU A 21 5.06 -2.12 6.95
C GLU A 21 5.44 -0.78 7.60
N ALA A 22 4.49 -0.08 8.23
CA ALA A 22 4.77 1.16 8.94
C ALA A 22 5.81 1.01 10.05
N PHE A 23 5.81 -0.12 10.77
CA PHE A 23 6.82 -0.43 11.78
C PHE A 23 8.17 -0.73 11.14
N ASN A 24 8.19 -1.58 10.11
CA ASN A 24 9.43 -1.96 9.43
C ASN A 24 10.10 -0.76 8.73
N ASP A 25 9.31 0.17 8.19
CA ASP A 25 9.81 1.40 7.60
C ASP A 25 10.34 2.37 8.66
N CYS A 26 9.57 2.59 9.73
CA CYS A 26 9.91 3.50 10.81
C CYS A 26 9.12 3.15 12.07
N PRO A 27 9.73 2.48 13.08
CA PRO A 27 9.05 2.14 14.32
C PRO A 27 8.37 3.34 15.00
N TYR A 28 8.99 4.53 14.95
CA TYR A 28 8.40 5.73 15.55
C TYR A 28 7.14 6.22 14.80
N ARG A 29 7.08 6.06 13.46
CA ARG A 29 5.86 6.31 12.67
C ARG A 29 4.72 5.37 13.10
N PHE A 30 5.03 4.07 13.27
CA PHE A 30 4.05 3.11 13.79
C PHE A 30 3.54 3.55 15.17
N PHE A 31 4.43 3.92 16.08
CA PHE A 31 4.09 4.40 17.41
C PHE A 31 3.15 5.61 17.38
N LEU A 32 3.50 6.64 16.61
CA LEU A 32 2.67 7.84 16.49
C LEU A 32 1.30 7.53 15.90
N LYS A 33 1.24 6.73 14.85
CA LYS A 33 0.01 6.45 14.12
C LYS A 33 -0.91 5.47 14.84
N TYR A 34 -0.38 4.37 15.37
CA TYR A 34 -1.18 3.26 15.86
C TYR A 34 -1.26 3.14 17.38
N ILE A 35 -0.24 3.61 18.11
CA ILE A 35 -0.24 3.62 19.58
C ILE A 35 -0.77 4.96 20.09
N LYS A 36 -0.23 6.07 19.63
CA LYS A 36 -0.67 7.41 20.00
C LYS A 36 -1.93 7.88 19.26
N LYS A 37 -2.28 7.21 18.15
CA LYS A 37 -3.47 7.49 17.33
C LYS A 37 -3.55 8.93 16.81
N TYR A 38 -2.39 9.53 16.50
CA TYR A 38 -2.39 10.84 15.84
C TYR A 38 -2.97 10.73 14.44
N SER A 39 -3.77 11.72 14.05
CA SER A 39 -4.32 11.83 12.71
C SER A 39 -3.21 12.10 11.69
N GLU A 40 -3.34 11.48 10.53
CA GLU A 40 -2.41 11.72 9.43
C GLU A 40 -2.81 12.98 8.65
N THR A 41 -1.80 13.75 8.26
CA THR A 41 -1.96 14.83 7.27
C THR A 41 -1.83 14.28 5.87
N ASP A 42 -2.58 14.83 4.93
CA ASP A 42 -2.51 14.46 3.52
C ASP A 42 -1.09 14.68 2.98
N LYS A 43 -0.65 13.75 2.13
CA LYS A 43 0.62 13.84 1.41
C LYS A 43 0.37 13.73 -0.10
N PHE A 44 1.04 14.54 -0.89
CA PHE A 44 0.83 14.61 -2.34
C PHE A 44 0.84 13.23 -3.00
N TYR A 45 1.85 12.40 -2.70
CA TYR A 45 2.02 11.10 -3.36
C TYR A 45 0.94 10.08 -2.97
N SER A 46 0.53 10.05 -1.70
CA SER A 46 -0.54 9.18 -1.24
C SER A 46 -1.91 9.65 -1.74
N SER A 47 -2.19 10.96 -1.69
CA SER A 47 -3.43 11.52 -2.20
C SER A 47 -3.59 11.28 -3.71
N TYR A 48 -2.51 11.41 -4.49
CA TYR A 48 -2.52 11.07 -5.91
C TYR A 48 -2.89 9.58 -6.14
N GLY A 49 -2.24 8.68 -5.39
CA GLY A 49 -2.55 7.26 -5.46
C GLY A 49 -4.01 6.98 -5.13
N SER A 50 -4.48 7.49 -3.99
CA SER A 50 -5.87 7.32 -3.54
C SER A 50 -6.88 7.88 -4.54
N PHE A 51 -6.56 8.98 -5.23
CA PHE A 51 -7.45 9.54 -6.22
C PHE A 51 -7.63 8.63 -7.45
N ILE A 52 -6.54 8.06 -7.98
CA ILE A 52 -6.63 7.09 -9.08
C ILE A 52 -7.38 5.81 -8.63
N HIS A 53 -7.11 5.29 -7.42
CA HIS A 53 -7.86 4.16 -6.86
C HIS A 53 -9.37 4.45 -6.85
N LYS A 54 -9.77 5.63 -6.35
CA LYS A 54 -11.18 6.05 -6.30
C LYS A 54 -11.82 6.14 -7.70
N LEU A 55 -11.09 6.59 -8.72
CA LEU A 55 -11.59 6.60 -10.09
C LEU A 55 -11.80 5.19 -10.63
N LEU A 56 -10.85 4.27 -10.39
CA LEU A 56 -10.96 2.88 -10.79
C LEU A 56 -12.10 2.16 -10.06
N GLU A 57 -12.21 2.37 -8.75
CA GLU A 57 -13.32 1.85 -7.93
C GLU A 57 -14.68 2.27 -8.49
N ARG A 58 -14.88 3.58 -8.73
CA ARG A 58 -16.12 4.13 -9.28
C ARG A 58 -16.42 3.57 -10.66
N TYR A 59 -15.40 3.39 -11.50
CA TYR A 59 -15.56 2.76 -12.80
C TYR A 59 -16.07 1.31 -12.67
N TYR A 60 -15.42 0.49 -11.83
CA TYR A 60 -15.81 -0.91 -11.66
C TYR A 60 -17.16 -1.08 -10.95
N LYS A 61 -17.56 -0.14 -10.11
CA LYS A 61 -18.91 -0.07 -9.52
C LYS A 61 -19.99 0.43 -10.49
N GLY A 62 -19.60 0.88 -11.68
CA GLY A 62 -20.54 1.46 -12.67
C GLY A 62 -21.00 2.87 -12.35
N GLU A 63 -20.35 3.55 -11.42
CA GLU A 63 -20.65 4.93 -10.98
C GLU A 63 -19.97 5.99 -11.88
N LEU A 64 -18.98 5.58 -12.67
CA LEU A 64 -18.23 6.44 -13.58
C LEU A 64 -17.94 5.70 -14.88
N LYS A 65 -18.26 6.32 -16.01
CA LYS A 65 -17.93 5.75 -17.32
C LYS A 65 -16.47 5.95 -17.67
N LYS A 66 -15.92 5.05 -18.49
CA LYS A 66 -14.52 5.13 -18.94
C LYS A 66 -14.20 6.49 -19.58
N GLU A 67 -15.10 6.99 -20.40
CA GLU A 67 -14.97 8.25 -21.14
C GLU A 67 -14.92 9.47 -20.21
N GLU A 68 -15.49 9.36 -19.02
CA GLU A 68 -15.57 10.42 -18.02
C GLU A 68 -14.34 10.45 -17.08
N MET A 69 -13.58 9.34 -16.99
CA MET A 69 -12.49 9.19 -16.01
C MET A 69 -11.42 10.29 -16.18
N LEU A 70 -11.00 10.55 -17.41
CA LEU A 70 -9.97 11.56 -17.69
C LEU A 70 -10.45 12.97 -17.35
N THR A 71 -11.66 13.31 -17.74
CA THR A 71 -12.25 14.63 -17.45
C THR A 71 -12.40 14.82 -15.94
N THR A 72 -12.93 13.81 -15.23
CA THR A 72 -13.04 13.82 -13.75
C THR A 72 -11.67 13.98 -13.09
N PHE A 73 -10.65 13.27 -13.58
CA PHE A 73 -9.28 13.39 -13.06
C PHE A 73 -8.75 14.82 -13.20
N LEU A 74 -8.89 15.44 -14.38
CA LEU A 74 -8.39 16.79 -14.62
C LEU A 74 -9.15 17.85 -13.80
N MET A 75 -10.48 17.72 -13.71
CA MET A 75 -11.33 18.68 -12.99
C MET A 75 -11.11 18.63 -11.47
N ASP A 76 -10.97 17.43 -10.92
CA ASP A 76 -10.90 17.23 -9.47
C ASP A 76 -9.47 17.12 -8.93
N PHE A 77 -8.43 17.13 -9.79
CA PHE A 77 -7.04 16.90 -9.40
C PHE A 77 -6.59 17.81 -8.24
N SER A 78 -6.83 19.10 -8.34
CA SER A 78 -6.40 20.08 -7.32
C SER A 78 -7.17 19.94 -6.00
N LYS A 79 -8.36 19.39 -6.04
CA LYS A 79 -9.22 19.15 -4.87
C LYS A 79 -8.87 17.83 -4.17
N GLU A 80 -8.62 16.78 -4.94
CA GLU A 80 -8.40 15.42 -4.42
C GLU A 80 -6.92 15.17 -4.08
N VAL A 81 -5.96 15.76 -4.84
CA VAL A 81 -4.53 15.59 -4.62
C VAL A 81 -4.01 16.69 -3.68
N ARG A 82 -3.95 16.37 -2.40
CA ARG A 82 -3.65 17.28 -1.31
C ARG A 82 -2.25 17.04 -0.72
N GLY A 83 -1.88 17.89 0.22
CA GLY A 83 -0.62 17.81 0.95
C GLY A 83 0.47 18.67 0.33
N VAL A 84 1.68 18.60 0.92
CA VAL A 84 2.82 19.38 0.45
C VAL A 84 3.19 18.97 -0.97
N ARG A 85 3.03 19.89 -1.90
CA ARG A 85 3.36 19.67 -3.31
C ARG A 85 4.88 19.64 -3.52
N PRO A 86 5.40 18.68 -4.29
CA PRO A 86 6.78 18.73 -4.77
C PRO A 86 6.95 19.88 -5.77
N LYS A 87 8.18 20.05 -6.28
CA LYS A 87 8.45 21.05 -7.35
C LYS A 87 7.54 20.84 -8.55
N GLU A 88 7.12 21.93 -9.19
CA GLU A 88 6.14 21.92 -10.29
C GLU A 88 6.44 20.91 -11.42
N PRO A 89 7.69 20.72 -11.89
CA PRO A 89 7.99 19.68 -12.88
C PRO A 89 7.65 18.26 -12.42
N THR A 90 7.67 18.00 -11.10
CA THR A 90 7.27 16.71 -10.55
C THR A 90 5.75 16.59 -10.53
N VAL A 91 5.03 17.64 -10.12
CA VAL A 91 3.56 17.67 -10.17
C VAL A 91 3.07 17.39 -11.58
N GLN A 92 3.64 18.09 -12.57
CA GLN A 92 3.28 17.91 -13.98
C GLN A 92 3.50 16.47 -14.46
N LYS A 93 4.64 15.85 -14.10
CA LYS A 93 4.89 14.42 -14.41
C LYS A 93 3.82 13.47 -13.84
N TYR A 94 3.24 13.78 -12.67
CA TYR A 94 2.15 12.98 -12.10
C TYR A 94 0.83 13.21 -12.83
N ILE A 95 0.55 14.45 -13.24
CA ILE A 95 -0.63 14.77 -14.07
C ILE A 95 -0.52 14.06 -15.42
N ASP A 96 0.61 14.19 -16.11
CA ASP A 96 0.84 13.55 -17.40
C ASP A 96 0.69 12.04 -17.32
N ALA A 97 1.32 11.39 -16.31
CA ALA A 97 1.22 9.96 -16.10
C ALA A 97 -0.23 9.50 -15.84
N GLY A 98 -1.00 10.26 -15.05
CA GLY A 98 -2.42 9.99 -14.82
C GLY A 98 -3.25 10.14 -16.11
N CYS A 99 -3.00 11.19 -16.88
CA CYS A 99 -3.66 11.40 -18.17
C CYS A 99 -3.37 10.26 -19.15
N ASP A 100 -2.10 9.87 -19.29
CA ASP A 100 -1.68 8.82 -20.22
C ASP A 100 -2.28 7.46 -19.82
N TYR A 101 -2.27 7.16 -18.52
CA TYR A 101 -2.90 5.95 -18.01
C TYR A 101 -4.41 5.94 -18.30
N LEU A 102 -5.14 7.01 -17.96
CA LEU A 102 -6.60 7.06 -18.12
C LEU A 102 -7.02 7.08 -19.59
N LYS A 103 -6.26 7.72 -20.49
CA LYS A 103 -6.49 7.64 -21.95
C LYS A 103 -6.33 6.23 -22.49
N SER A 104 -5.31 5.51 -22.02
CA SER A 104 -4.99 4.15 -22.46
C SER A 104 -5.66 3.06 -21.64
N PHE A 105 -6.42 3.42 -20.59
CA PHE A 105 -7.03 2.48 -19.66
C PHE A 105 -7.84 1.39 -20.38
N ARG A 106 -7.60 0.16 -19.99
CA ARG A 106 -8.38 -1.02 -20.41
C ARG A 106 -8.83 -1.77 -19.15
N PRO A 107 -10.10 -2.20 -19.10
CA PRO A 107 -10.57 -3.06 -18.02
C PRO A 107 -9.71 -4.31 -17.88
N PHE A 108 -9.60 -4.82 -16.66
CA PHE A 108 -8.90 -6.08 -16.44
C PHE A 108 -9.58 -7.23 -17.18
N PRO A 109 -8.80 -8.20 -17.71
CA PRO A 109 -9.34 -9.29 -18.53
C PRO A 109 -9.99 -10.41 -17.69
N TYR A 110 -10.46 -10.07 -16.51
CA TYR A 110 -11.10 -10.98 -15.56
C TYR A 110 -12.50 -10.48 -15.22
N LYS A 111 -13.46 -11.40 -15.09
CA LYS A 111 -14.78 -11.03 -14.55
C LYS A 111 -14.61 -10.60 -13.09
N MET A 112 -15.11 -9.42 -12.76
CA MET A 112 -15.08 -8.89 -11.41
C MET A 112 -15.95 -9.73 -10.47
N ILE A 113 -15.35 -10.12 -9.34
CA ILE A 113 -16.08 -10.67 -8.19
C ILE A 113 -16.37 -9.53 -7.22
N ASP A 114 -15.34 -8.72 -6.90
CA ASP A 114 -15.47 -7.61 -5.96
C ASP A 114 -14.40 -6.53 -6.24
N VAL A 115 -14.64 -5.31 -5.77
CA VAL A 115 -13.73 -4.16 -5.81
C VAL A 115 -13.71 -3.46 -4.47
N GLU A 116 -12.50 -3.07 -4.00
CA GLU A 116 -12.28 -2.54 -2.64
C GLU A 116 -12.84 -3.49 -1.56
N LYS A 117 -12.66 -4.80 -1.80
CA LYS A 117 -13.18 -5.84 -0.93
C LYS A 117 -12.50 -5.81 0.42
N LYS A 118 -13.28 -5.45 1.45
CA LYS A 118 -12.83 -5.58 2.84
C LYS A 118 -12.73 -7.05 3.22
N VAL A 119 -11.58 -7.48 3.70
CA VAL A 119 -11.32 -8.84 4.18
C VAL A 119 -10.90 -8.83 5.64
N VAL A 120 -11.39 -9.81 6.41
CA VAL A 120 -10.99 -10.08 7.79
C VAL A 120 -10.62 -11.56 7.87
N PHE A 121 -9.43 -11.86 8.36
CA PHE A 121 -8.88 -13.21 8.38
C PHE A 121 -7.89 -13.36 9.51
N ALA A 122 -7.37 -14.59 9.73
CA ALA A 122 -6.38 -14.88 10.75
C ALA A 122 -5.09 -15.48 10.14
N ILE A 123 -3.95 -15.13 10.71
CA ILE A 123 -2.66 -15.78 10.45
C ILE A 123 -2.11 -16.22 11.82
N GLY A 124 -2.11 -17.54 12.07
CA GLY A 124 -1.88 -18.05 13.42
C GLY A 124 -2.92 -17.47 14.39
N ASP A 125 -2.47 -16.95 15.51
CA ASP A 125 -3.33 -16.35 16.54
C ASP A 125 -3.66 -14.88 16.28
N TYR A 126 -3.13 -14.29 15.19
CA TYR A 126 -3.27 -12.88 14.90
C TYR A 126 -4.43 -12.61 13.95
N ARG A 127 -5.29 -11.67 14.34
CA ARG A 127 -6.40 -11.19 13.52
C ARG A 127 -5.95 -10.09 12.57
N PHE A 128 -6.31 -10.23 11.30
CA PHE A 128 -5.97 -9.29 10.23
C PHE A 128 -7.21 -8.64 9.61
N ILE A 129 -6.99 -7.44 9.08
CA ILE A 129 -7.91 -6.71 8.22
C ILE A 129 -7.14 -6.18 7.01
N GLY A 130 -7.78 -6.20 5.85
CA GLY A 130 -7.22 -5.64 4.62
C GLY A 130 -8.30 -5.24 3.62
N TYR A 131 -7.84 -4.68 2.52
CA TYR A 131 -8.69 -4.34 1.38
C TYR A 131 -8.01 -4.85 0.11
N ILE A 132 -8.77 -5.55 -0.71
CA ILE A 132 -8.34 -6.05 -2.02
C ILE A 132 -8.93 -5.10 -3.07
N ASP A 133 -8.09 -4.39 -3.79
CA ASP A 133 -8.53 -3.37 -4.75
C ASP A 133 -9.42 -3.98 -5.83
N TYR A 134 -9.06 -5.18 -6.34
CA TYR A 134 -9.87 -5.90 -7.31
C TYR A 134 -9.67 -7.42 -7.17
N LEU A 135 -10.75 -8.13 -6.99
CA LEU A 135 -10.80 -9.59 -7.04
C LEU A 135 -11.51 -10.02 -8.33
N GLY A 136 -10.82 -10.76 -9.15
CA GLY A 136 -11.35 -11.24 -10.43
C GLY A 136 -11.28 -12.74 -10.60
N VAL A 137 -12.05 -13.25 -11.57
CA VAL A 137 -12.09 -14.66 -11.94
C VAL A 137 -12.00 -14.80 -13.46
N ASP A 138 -11.22 -15.78 -13.94
CA ASP A 138 -11.17 -16.12 -15.37
C ASP A 138 -12.30 -17.09 -15.78
N GLY A 139 -12.36 -17.44 -17.06
CA GLY A 139 -13.36 -18.37 -17.60
C GLY A 139 -13.26 -19.82 -17.09
N GLU A 140 -12.16 -20.16 -16.43
CA GLU A 140 -11.90 -21.47 -15.84
C GLU A 140 -12.20 -21.51 -14.33
N GLY A 141 -12.61 -20.36 -13.76
CA GLY A 141 -12.89 -20.24 -12.33
C GLY A 141 -11.67 -19.93 -11.45
N ASN A 142 -10.51 -19.63 -12.03
CA ASN A 142 -9.33 -19.27 -11.26
C ASN A 142 -9.40 -17.84 -10.76
N LEU A 143 -8.99 -17.61 -9.51
CA LEU A 143 -9.02 -16.30 -8.86
C LEU A 143 -7.73 -15.49 -9.11
N TYR A 144 -7.87 -14.18 -9.21
CA TYR A 144 -6.80 -13.20 -9.39
C TYR A 144 -6.97 -12.06 -8.40
N ILE A 145 -5.92 -11.74 -7.66
CA ILE A 145 -5.86 -10.54 -6.84
C ILE A 145 -5.09 -9.48 -7.63
N ILE A 146 -5.69 -8.31 -7.82
CA ILE A 146 -5.04 -7.17 -8.49
C ILE A 146 -5.02 -6.01 -7.53
N ASP A 147 -3.85 -5.42 -7.37
CA ASP A 147 -3.62 -4.26 -6.54
C ASP A 147 -3.09 -3.11 -7.41
N ASN A 148 -3.66 -1.93 -7.23
CA ASN A 148 -3.33 -0.73 -7.98
C ASN A 148 -2.15 -0.01 -7.30
N LYS A 149 -1.11 0.32 -8.04
CA LYS A 149 0.09 0.96 -7.49
C LYS A 149 0.48 2.22 -8.25
N SER A 150 0.76 3.27 -7.48
CA SER A 150 1.40 4.50 -8.00
C SER A 150 2.92 4.37 -8.12
N ARG A 151 3.52 3.25 -7.70
CA ARG A 151 4.96 2.97 -7.84
C ARG A 151 5.30 2.50 -9.24
N ASN A 152 6.51 2.81 -9.70
CA ASN A 152 7.05 2.33 -10.97
C ASN A 152 7.68 0.94 -10.78
N LEU A 153 6.87 -0.06 -10.46
CA LEU A 153 7.35 -1.43 -10.42
C LEU A 153 7.70 -1.89 -11.84
N LYS A 154 8.60 -2.85 -11.92
CA LYS A 154 8.99 -3.50 -13.18
C LYS A 154 8.65 -4.98 -13.11
N PRO A 155 8.26 -5.60 -14.24
CA PRO A 155 8.14 -7.04 -14.33
C PRO A 155 9.45 -7.72 -13.93
N ARG A 156 9.37 -8.94 -13.44
CA ARG A 156 10.52 -9.74 -13.05
C ARG A 156 11.50 -9.88 -14.19
N SER A 157 12.78 -9.76 -13.86
CA SER A 157 13.85 -9.95 -14.83
C SER A 157 14.03 -11.45 -15.16
N ASN A 158 14.56 -11.75 -16.35
CA ASN A 158 14.92 -13.12 -16.76
C ASN A 158 16.35 -13.50 -16.31
N ARG A 159 16.90 -12.85 -15.29
CA ARG A 159 18.26 -13.11 -14.81
C ARG A 159 18.28 -14.25 -13.79
N GLU A 160 19.33 -15.06 -13.77
CA GLU A 160 19.51 -16.11 -12.75
C GLU A 160 19.52 -15.55 -11.33
N LYS A 161 20.19 -14.43 -11.14
CA LYS A 161 20.24 -13.75 -9.84
C LYS A 161 19.23 -12.61 -9.79
N PRO A 162 18.39 -12.55 -8.74
CA PRO A 162 17.44 -11.45 -8.58
C PRO A 162 18.13 -10.09 -8.60
N THR A 163 17.56 -9.15 -9.32
CA THR A 163 18.00 -7.76 -9.31
C THR A 163 17.38 -7.01 -8.14
N VAL A 164 17.85 -5.79 -7.85
CA VAL A 164 17.23 -4.90 -6.86
C VAL A 164 15.73 -4.69 -7.19
N LYS A 165 15.36 -4.65 -8.49
CA LYS A 165 13.97 -4.49 -8.91
C LYS A 165 13.12 -5.76 -8.69
N ASP A 166 13.73 -6.94 -8.81
CA ASP A 166 13.07 -8.19 -8.47
C ASP A 166 12.83 -8.29 -6.96
N MET A 167 13.79 -7.85 -6.14
CA MET A 167 13.64 -7.79 -4.68
C MET A 167 12.57 -6.77 -4.26
N GLU A 168 12.48 -5.62 -4.94
CA GLU A 168 11.42 -4.63 -4.71
C GLU A 168 10.05 -5.25 -5.03
N LEU A 169 9.91 -5.96 -6.15
CA LEU A 169 8.69 -6.66 -6.54
C LEU A 169 8.32 -7.74 -5.51
N ASP A 170 9.27 -8.57 -5.07
CA ASP A 170 9.04 -9.59 -4.04
C ASP A 170 8.59 -8.97 -2.70
N SER A 171 9.17 -7.84 -2.32
CA SER A 171 8.73 -7.11 -1.13
C SER A 171 7.27 -6.64 -1.24
N MET A 172 6.88 -6.14 -2.39
CA MET A 172 5.50 -5.68 -2.62
C MET A 172 4.50 -6.84 -2.70
N LEU A 173 4.91 -7.99 -3.27
CA LEU A 173 4.07 -9.19 -3.37
C LEU A 173 3.66 -9.76 -2.01
N LYS A 174 4.41 -9.52 -0.94
CA LYS A 174 4.05 -9.94 0.42
C LYS A 174 2.65 -9.46 0.82
N GLN A 175 2.26 -8.24 0.43
CA GLN A 175 0.91 -7.73 0.66
C GLN A 175 -0.15 -8.64 0.05
N LEU A 176 0.04 -9.03 -1.21
CA LEU A 176 -0.92 -9.85 -1.93
C LEU A 176 -0.94 -11.30 -1.43
N TYR A 177 0.22 -11.84 -1.03
CA TYR A 177 0.27 -13.13 -0.35
C TYR A 177 -0.46 -13.11 0.99
N ILE A 178 -0.31 -12.05 1.79
CA ILE A 178 -1.08 -11.87 3.04
C ILE A 178 -2.58 -11.82 2.76
N TYR A 179 -3.01 -11.11 1.72
CA TYR A 179 -4.43 -11.06 1.35
C TYR A 179 -4.95 -12.39 0.76
N SER A 180 -4.06 -13.21 0.19
CA SER A 180 -4.43 -14.54 -0.30
C SER A 180 -4.87 -15.48 0.81
N VAL A 181 -4.47 -15.23 2.08
CA VAL A 181 -4.98 -15.97 3.26
C VAL A 181 -6.48 -15.77 3.39
N ALA A 182 -6.97 -14.55 3.21
CA ALA A 182 -8.40 -14.27 3.24
C ALA A 182 -9.15 -15.00 2.11
N ILE A 183 -8.56 -15.05 0.92
CA ILE A 183 -9.15 -15.73 -0.23
C ILE A 183 -9.19 -17.24 0.01
N GLU A 184 -8.13 -17.83 0.53
CA GLU A 184 -8.11 -19.27 0.89
C GLU A 184 -9.16 -19.59 1.95
N GLN A 185 -9.28 -18.75 3.00
CA GLN A 185 -10.27 -18.96 4.08
C GLN A 185 -11.72 -18.77 3.60
N GLU A 186 -11.99 -17.86 2.67
CA GLU A 186 -13.34 -17.55 2.19
C GLU A 186 -13.79 -18.48 1.05
N TYR A 187 -12.89 -18.77 0.10
CA TYR A 187 -13.24 -19.51 -1.13
C TYR A 187 -12.71 -20.95 -1.15
N GLY A 188 -11.86 -21.35 -0.18
CA GLY A 188 -11.24 -22.66 -0.13
C GLY A 188 -10.19 -22.93 -1.21
N VAL A 189 -9.80 -21.91 -1.97
CA VAL A 189 -8.80 -21.99 -3.06
C VAL A 189 -7.82 -20.84 -3.01
N LEU A 190 -6.60 -21.09 -3.48
CA LEU A 190 -5.60 -20.04 -3.61
C LEU A 190 -5.73 -19.32 -4.95
N PRO A 191 -5.35 -18.02 -5.04
CA PRO A 191 -5.30 -17.32 -6.31
C PRO A 191 -4.35 -18.01 -7.31
N LYS A 192 -4.69 -17.97 -8.60
CA LYS A 192 -3.80 -18.46 -9.67
C LYS A 192 -2.62 -17.52 -9.88
N ALA A 193 -2.85 -16.23 -9.73
CA ALA A 193 -1.81 -15.22 -9.86
C ALA A 193 -2.13 -13.96 -9.02
N LEU A 194 -1.05 -13.24 -8.70
CA LEU A 194 -1.05 -11.95 -8.01
C LEU A 194 -0.61 -10.89 -9.01
N CYS A 195 -1.36 -9.79 -9.08
CA CYS A 195 -1.16 -8.79 -10.12
C CYS A 195 -0.99 -7.39 -9.55
N PHE A 196 -0.13 -6.60 -10.17
CA PHE A 196 -0.05 -5.16 -9.94
C PHE A 196 -0.46 -4.39 -11.19
N ASN A 197 -1.38 -3.47 -11.01
CA ASN A 197 -1.70 -2.45 -11.99
C ASN A 197 -0.92 -1.17 -11.64
N CYS A 198 0.24 -0.98 -12.27
CA CYS A 198 1.10 0.16 -12.01
C CYS A 198 0.68 1.35 -12.88
N PHE A 199 -0.33 2.10 -12.43
CA PHE A 199 -0.97 3.14 -13.25
C PHE A 199 -0.06 4.36 -13.55
N ARG A 200 1.05 4.56 -12.83
CA ARG A 200 1.98 5.67 -13.12
C ARG A 200 2.89 5.42 -14.31
N ASN A 201 3.18 4.18 -14.64
CA ASN A 201 3.99 3.80 -15.80
C ASN A 201 3.24 2.93 -16.82
N GLY A 202 1.94 2.69 -16.59
CA GLY A 202 1.09 1.92 -17.49
C GLY A 202 1.45 0.42 -17.58
N VAL A 203 2.16 -0.12 -16.59
CA VAL A 203 2.64 -1.52 -16.60
C VAL A 203 1.68 -2.40 -15.78
N PHE A 204 1.25 -3.50 -16.38
CA PHE A 204 0.53 -4.56 -15.68
C PHE A 204 1.50 -5.72 -15.42
N ILE A 205 1.70 -6.07 -14.15
CA ILE A 205 2.57 -7.16 -13.73
C ILE A 205 1.69 -8.32 -13.28
N LYS A 206 1.97 -9.51 -13.73
CA LYS A 206 1.30 -10.75 -13.34
C LYS A 206 2.33 -11.76 -12.89
N GLU A 207 2.31 -12.13 -11.63
CA GLU A 207 3.16 -13.16 -11.04
C GLU A 207 2.31 -14.40 -10.73
N GLN A 208 2.79 -15.56 -11.16
CA GLN A 208 2.15 -16.82 -10.79
C GLN A 208 2.21 -17.01 -9.27
N PHE A 209 1.16 -17.57 -8.69
CA PHE A 209 1.12 -17.83 -7.28
C PHE A 209 2.18 -18.86 -6.88
N ASP A 210 2.99 -18.51 -5.91
CA ASP A 210 4.07 -19.32 -5.35
C ASP A 210 3.73 -19.70 -3.90
N LYS A 211 3.52 -20.99 -3.65
CA LYS A 211 3.15 -21.50 -2.32
C LYS A 211 4.27 -21.31 -1.31
N GLN A 212 5.53 -21.37 -1.70
CA GLN A 212 6.64 -21.16 -0.78
C GLN A 212 6.66 -19.71 -0.31
N LYS A 213 6.57 -18.76 -1.25
CA LYS A 213 6.50 -17.32 -0.92
C LYS A 213 5.26 -16.95 -0.10
N TYR A 214 4.17 -17.66 -0.31
CA TYR A 214 2.96 -17.53 0.50
C TYR A 214 3.21 -17.90 1.97
N GLU A 215 3.80 -19.08 2.23
CA GLU A 215 4.15 -19.49 3.58
C GLU A 215 5.20 -18.56 4.20
N GLU A 216 6.23 -18.19 3.45
CA GLU A 216 7.25 -17.22 3.89
C GLU A 216 6.62 -15.86 4.27
N SER A 217 5.60 -15.40 3.52
CA SER A 217 4.91 -14.14 3.81
C SER A 217 4.06 -14.20 5.08
N LYS A 218 3.40 -15.34 5.34
CA LYS A 218 2.70 -15.57 6.61
C LYS A 218 3.68 -15.57 7.80
N GLN A 219 4.80 -16.29 7.65
CA GLN A 219 5.82 -16.33 8.70
C GLN A 219 6.44 -14.96 8.95
N TRP A 220 6.75 -14.21 7.87
CA TRP A 220 7.23 -12.83 7.98
C TRP A 220 6.24 -11.91 8.75
N ALA A 221 4.94 -12.08 8.53
CA ALA A 221 3.94 -11.31 9.27
C ALA A 221 3.94 -11.65 10.76
N ILE A 222 3.98 -12.93 11.10
CA ILE A 222 4.07 -13.42 12.49
C ILE A 222 5.34 -12.90 13.17
N ASP A 223 6.50 -13.02 12.52
CA ASP A 223 7.78 -12.61 13.08
C ASP A 223 7.87 -11.09 13.26
N SER A 224 7.31 -10.33 12.31
CA SER A 224 7.20 -8.88 12.42
C SER A 224 6.33 -8.46 13.60
N ILE A 225 5.19 -9.12 13.80
CA ILE A 225 4.30 -8.83 14.93
C ILE A 225 5.00 -9.14 16.26
N LYS A 226 5.64 -10.30 16.37
CA LYS A 226 6.41 -10.65 17.58
C LYS A 226 7.52 -9.63 17.88
N LYS A 227 8.17 -9.11 16.84
CA LYS A 227 9.16 -8.05 17.00
C LYS A 227 8.52 -6.76 17.53
N ILE A 228 7.33 -6.40 17.04
CA ILE A 228 6.58 -5.23 17.52
C ILE A 228 6.18 -5.41 18.99
N GLU A 229 5.68 -6.60 19.37
CA GLU A 229 5.28 -6.95 20.74
C GLU A 229 6.43 -6.85 21.76
N GLN A 230 7.66 -7.09 21.30
CA GLN A 230 8.89 -7.03 22.11
C GLN A 230 9.55 -5.66 22.11
N THR A 231 9.05 -4.71 21.29
CA THR A 231 9.66 -3.38 21.16
C THR A 231 9.18 -2.46 22.28
N GLU A 232 10.10 -2.02 23.12
CA GLU A 232 9.85 -1.03 24.18
C GLU A 232 10.11 0.39 23.71
N ASP A 233 11.19 0.59 22.92
CA ASP A 233 11.61 1.87 22.37
C ASP A 233 11.42 1.93 20.86
N PHE A 234 10.57 2.84 20.43
CA PHE A 234 10.25 3.04 19.01
C PHE A 234 11.17 4.13 18.43
N GLU A 235 12.26 3.71 17.79
CA GLU A 235 13.18 4.63 17.15
C GLU A 235 12.70 5.13 15.79
N ALA A 236 13.13 6.33 15.40
CA ALA A 236 12.77 6.89 14.11
C ALA A 236 13.82 6.56 13.04
N ASN A 237 13.34 6.14 11.87
CA ASN A 237 14.15 6.13 10.65
C ASN A 237 14.09 7.54 10.04
N ARG A 238 15.22 8.26 10.04
CA ARG A 238 15.31 9.69 9.68
C ARG A 238 15.66 9.90 8.20
N GLU A 239 14.94 9.23 7.29
CA GLU A 239 15.15 9.44 5.87
C GLU A 239 14.31 10.65 5.42
N PHE A 240 14.96 11.70 4.86
CA PHE A 240 14.35 13.00 4.57
C PHE A 240 13.12 12.91 3.65
N PHE A 241 13.22 12.17 2.56
CA PHE A 241 12.13 12.07 1.59
C PHE A 241 10.90 11.40 2.21
N SER A 242 11.10 10.30 2.92
CA SER A 242 10.03 9.58 3.61
C SER A 242 9.41 10.42 4.72
N CYS A 243 10.22 11.10 5.53
CA CYS A 243 9.74 11.96 6.60
C CYS A 243 8.91 13.13 6.09
N TYR A 244 9.37 13.81 5.06
CA TYR A 244 8.75 15.04 4.57
C TYR A 244 7.57 14.79 3.62
N TYR A 245 7.74 13.89 2.66
CA TYR A 245 6.77 13.69 1.57
C TYR A 245 5.82 12.51 1.76
N ILE A 246 6.14 11.55 2.64
CA ILE A 246 5.38 10.30 2.76
C ILE A 246 4.74 10.16 4.15
N CYS A 247 5.46 10.55 5.23
CA CYS A 247 4.99 10.33 6.59
C CYS A 247 3.84 11.29 6.95
N GLY A 248 2.62 10.77 7.07
CA GLY A 248 1.44 11.56 7.43
C GLY A 248 1.42 12.08 8.87
N VAL A 249 2.23 11.49 9.76
CA VAL A 249 2.32 11.88 11.18
C VAL A 249 3.58 12.67 11.52
N ASN A 250 4.30 13.18 10.52
CA ASN A 250 5.57 13.87 10.73
C ASN A 250 5.45 15.15 11.54
N GLU A 251 4.29 15.81 11.57
CA GLU A 251 4.03 17.00 12.37
C GLU A 251 4.09 16.72 13.89
N HIS A 252 3.84 15.47 14.29
CA HIS A 252 3.92 14.98 15.68
C HIS A 252 5.27 14.31 15.98
N CYS A 253 6.19 14.25 14.99
CA CYS A 253 7.47 13.60 15.15
C CYS A 253 8.47 14.55 15.82
N LYS A 254 8.91 14.23 17.05
CA LYS A 254 9.90 15.03 17.78
C LYS A 254 11.18 15.25 16.98
N TYR A 255 11.62 14.24 16.24
CA TYR A 255 12.83 14.33 15.41
C TYR A 255 12.68 15.23 14.18
N ASP A 256 11.46 15.35 13.62
CA ASP A 256 11.21 16.29 12.51
C ASP A 256 11.06 17.73 13.04
N ILE A 257 10.46 17.90 14.21
CA ILE A 257 10.35 19.21 14.89
C ILE A 257 11.74 19.77 15.21
N GLU A 258 12.62 18.97 15.83
CA GLU A 258 14.00 19.34 16.11
C GLU A 258 14.74 19.75 14.83
N ALA A 259 14.65 18.95 13.77
CA ALA A 259 15.28 19.24 12.48
C ALA A 259 14.73 20.51 11.80
N ARG A 260 13.46 20.86 12.01
CA ARG A 260 12.86 22.11 11.51
C ARG A 260 13.34 23.32 12.31
N GLU A 261 13.47 23.18 13.62
CA GLU A 261 13.98 24.25 14.48
C GLU A 261 15.45 24.55 14.20
N GLU A 262 16.29 23.53 14.03
CA GLU A 262 17.67 23.70 13.62
C GLU A 262 17.79 24.45 12.28
N ARG A 263 16.97 24.09 11.29
CA ARG A 263 16.93 24.76 9.97
C ARG A 263 16.44 26.20 10.01
N ARG A 264 15.68 26.60 11.02
CA ARG A 264 15.24 28.00 11.23
C ARG A 264 16.29 28.86 11.92
N ARG A 265 17.27 28.25 12.57
CA ARG A 265 18.37 28.94 13.28
C ARG A 265 19.58 29.21 12.38
N HIS A 266 19.62 28.58 11.23
CA HIS A 266 20.63 28.77 10.18
C HIS A 266 20.03 29.40 8.94
#